data_650daf1063d53eadf748e7b059b834ca
#
_entry.id   650daf1063d53eadf748e7b059b834ca
#
_cell.length_a   1.000
_cell.length_b   1.000
_cell.length_c   1.000
_cell.angle_alpha   90.00
_cell.angle_beta   90.00
_cell.angle_gamma   90.00
#
_symmetry.space_group_name_H-M   'P 1'
#
loop_
_entity.id
_entity.type
_entity.pdbx_description
1 polymer ?
#
loop_
_entity_poly.entity_id
_entity_poly.type
_entity_poly.pdbx_seq_one_letter_code
_entity_poly.pdbx_strand_id
1 'polypeptide(L)'
;MTSERSSLLVCTLAALTLAGCAEPAVELTPGLKAFVGARIIDGTGNTIEDGALIGRDGRVEVVGSSDSVSVPVSAERIDLTGLTIMPGLINTHGHVGATRGLESNSDLYTRDNLLRQLGLYARYGVTTVFSLGGDDQAGFNLRNEQDLSLDRARLFVAGPVVVGDTPEEVEPIVDEVARMGADIVKIRVDDNLGSTAKMPEEAWRAVIRRAHEHGLRVAAHVFYLDDARKLVDAEVDFLAHSIRDTDVDQELIDKMVERNVCLSPTLMREVSTFVYESRPAFFDDPFFLRAADADVIAGLEDPERQARVQNSKSSQGYKAALEVAMRNVKALADGGVRLAFGTDTGPVGRFQGYFEQLELERMVEAGLTAAQAIMTATGDAAACMQVKDDLGTLAAGTWADFVVLSANPLDDILNTRSIESVWVAGNPVTSGN
;
A
#
# COMPACT_ATOMS: atom_id res chain seq x y z
N MET A 1 17.26 -64.49 85.84
CA MET A 1 17.77 -63.15 85.45
C MET A 1 18.09 -63.24 83.99
N THR A 2 17.14 -62.86 83.13
CA THR A 2 17.15 -63.05 81.69
C THR A 2 17.30 -61.67 81.02
N SER A 3 18.33 -61.50 80.17
CA SER A 3 18.65 -60.29 79.41
C SER A 3 18.02 -60.40 78.03
N GLU A 4 17.05 -59.57 77.72
CA GLU A 4 16.51 -59.43 76.39
C GLU A 4 17.40 -58.48 75.58
N ARG A 5 17.82 -58.94 74.43
CA ARG A 5 18.51 -58.11 73.41
C ARG A 5 17.49 -57.69 72.33
N SER A 6 17.15 -56.45 72.29
CA SER A 6 16.35 -55.85 71.21
C SER A 6 17.23 -55.55 69.99
N SER A 7 16.93 -56.16 68.86
CA SER A 7 17.56 -55.86 67.57
C SER A 7 16.79 -54.71 66.85
N LEU A 8 17.44 -53.55 66.62
CA LEU A 8 16.94 -52.49 65.79
C LEU A 8 17.19 -52.83 64.33
N LEU A 9 16.10 -52.97 63.60
CA LEU A 9 16.12 -53.09 62.12
C LEU A 9 16.14 -51.67 61.51
N VAL A 10 17.27 -51.28 60.90
CA VAL A 10 17.38 -49.98 60.15
C VAL A 10 16.94 -50.21 58.71
N CYS A 11 15.74 -49.72 58.35
CA CYS A 11 15.29 -49.64 56.96
C CYS A 11 15.90 -48.45 56.32
N THR A 12 16.86 -48.62 55.41
CA THR A 12 17.40 -47.60 54.52
C THR A 12 16.46 -47.44 53.35
N LEU A 13 15.72 -46.32 53.31
CA LEU A 13 14.94 -45.89 52.14
C LEU A 13 15.91 -45.29 51.11
N ALA A 14 16.11 -45.99 50.02
CA ALA A 14 16.80 -45.43 48.83
C ALA A 14 15.85 -44.51 48.06
N ALA A 15 16.05 -43.20 48.13
CA ALA A 15 15.35 -42.23 47.32
C ALA A 15 15.95 -42.25 45.88
N LEU A 16 15.26 -42.84 44.92
CA LEU A 16 15.54 -42.66 43.49
C LEU A 16 15.18 -41.23 43.11
N THR A 17 16.18 -40.37 42.94
CA THR A 17 16.03 -39.08 42.26
C THR A 17 15.91 -39.33 40.76
N LEU A 18 14.70 -39.21 40.21
CA LEU A 18 14.49 -39.07 38.77
C LEU A 18 15.10 -37.72 38.33
N ALA A 19 16.33 -37.74 37.86
CA ALA A 19 16.90 -36.65 37.12
C ALA A 19 16.17 -36.60 35.77
N GLY A 20 15.14 -35.76 35.67
CA GLY A 20 14.53 -35.40 34.40
C GLY A 20 15.62 -34.69 33.57
N CYS A 21 16.02 -35.30 32.46
CA CYS A 21 16.78 -34.60 31.43
C CYS A 21 15.89 -33.48 30.88
N ALA A 22 16.01 -32.26 31.40
CA ALA A 22 15.51 -31.10 30.72
C ALA A 22 16.36 -30.98 29.44
N GLU A 23 15.73 -31.06 28.26
CA GLU A 23 16.40 -30.72 27.02
C GLU A 23 16.95 -29.30 27.16
N PRO A 24 18.18 -29.00 26.69
CA PRO A 24 18.72 -27.67 26.75
C PRO A 24 17.80 -26.76 25.94
N ALA A 25 17.40 -25.65 26.54
CA ALA A 25 16.61 -24.62 25.83
C ALA A 25 17.37 -24.20 24.57
N VAL A 26 16.71 -24.30 23.41
CA VAL A 26 17.29 -23.87 22.14
C VAL A 26 17.46 -22.36 22.19
N GLU A 27 18.67 -21.87 21.97
CA GLU A 27 18.92 -20.46 21.87
C GLU A 27 18.42 -19.95 20.49
N LEU A 28 17.50 -18.98 20.52
CA LEU A 28 16.95 -18.40 19.29
C LEU A 28 17.99 -17.51 18.61
N THR A 29 18.05 -17.58 17.27
CA THR A 29 18.87 -16.70 16.45
C THR A 29 18.14 -15.36 16.29
N PRO A 30 18.69 -14.23 16.76
CA PRO A 30 18.08 -12.93 16.56
C PRO A 30 17.80 -12.64 15.08
N GLY A 31 16.65 -12.06 14.77
CA GLY A 31 16.25 -11.72 13.40
C GLY A 31 15.78 -12.89 12.53
N LEU A 32 15.85 -14.13 13.02
CA LEU A 32 15.37 -15.31 12.31
C LEU A 32 13.96 -15.68 12.79
N LYS A 33 12.98 -15.60 11.91
CA LYS A 33 11.56 -15.93 12.20
C LYS A 33 11.04 -16.94 11.20
N ALA A 34 10.17 -17.84 11.67
CA ALA A 34 9.50 -18.83 10.84
C ALA A 34 7.98 -18.73 11.04
N PHE A 35 7.28 -18.31 10.00
CA PHE A 35 5.82 -18.25 9.93
C PHE A 35 5.33 -19.53 9.25
N VAL A 36 4.54 -20.35 9.93
CA VAL A 36 4.24 -21.71 9.50
C VAL A 36 2.76 -22.04 9.55
N GLY A 37 2.31 -22.92 8.63
CA GLY A 37 0.95 -23.44 8.59
C GLY A 37 -0.07 -22.51 7.93
N ALA A 38 0.37 -21.39 7.34
CA ALA A 38 -0.53 -20.46 6.69
C ALA A 38 -0.76 -20.82 5.22
N ARG A 39 -1.93 -20.43 4.67
CA ARG A 39 -2.05 -20.19 3.23
C ARG A 39 -1.17 -19.00 2.88
N ILE A 40 -0.39 -19.08 1.80
CA ILE A 40 0.45 -17.98 1.33
C ILE A 40 0.05 -17.59 -0.09
N ILE A 41 -0.38 -16.33 -0.26
CA ILE A 41 -0.57 -15.66 -1.55
C ILE A 41 0.74 -14.93 -1.83
N ASP A 42 1.44 -15.25 -2.92
CA ASP A 42 2.81 -14.78 -3.11
C ASP A 42 2.94 -13.40 -3.78
N GLY A 43 1.81 -12.83 -4.24
CA GLY A 43 1.78 -11.53 -4.97
C GLY A 43 2.06 -11.64 -6.47
N THR A 44 2.29 -12.86 -7.00
CA THR A 44 2.48 -13.13 -8.43
C THR A 44 1.29 -13.85 -9.08
N GLY A 45 0.25 -14.14 -8.28
CA GLY A 45 -0.92 -14.92 -8.67
C GLY A 45 -0.87 -16.38 -8.23
N ASN A 46 0.21 -16.84 -7.59
CA ASN A 46 0.30 -18.18 -7.04
C ASN A 46 -0.14 -18.23 -5.57
N THR A 47 -0.60 -19.40 -5.14
CA THR A 47 -1.03 -19.67 -3.76
C THR A 47 -0.44 -20.99 -3.28
N ILE A 48 0.02 -21.01 -2.02
CA ILE A 48 0.48 -22.20 -1.32
C ILE A 48 -0.51 -22.44 -0.18
N GLU A 49 -1.22 -23.56 -0.18
CA GLU A 49 -2.32 -23.83 0.77
C GLU A 49 -1.85 -24.08 2.22
N ASP A 50 -0.72 -24.74 2.38
CA ASP A 50 -0.05 -24.98 3.66
C ASP A 50 1.42 -24.62 3.48
N GLY A 51 1.78 -23.41 3.87
CA GLY A 51 3.07 -22.81 3.58
C GLY A 51 3.88 -22.49 4.83
N ALA A 52 5.18 -22.34 4.60
CA ALA A 52 6.12 -21.78 5.55
C ALA A 52 6.91 -20.63 4.88
N LEU A 53 7.08 -19.53 5.61
CA LEU A 53 7.91 -18.40 5.24
C LEU A 53 8.97 -18.22 6.33
N ILE A 54 10.23 -18.25 5.93
CA ILE A 54 11.37 -17.96 6.82
C ILE A 54 11.87 -16.57 6.51
N GLY A 55 11.87 -15.71 7.52
CA GLY A 55 12.45 -14.37 7.43
C GLY A 55 13.74 -14.29 8.22
N ARG A 56 14.74 -13.62 7.64
CA ARG A 56 16.01 -13.29 8.31
C ARG A 56 16.34 -11.82 8.09
N ASP A 57 16.59 -11.13 9.18
CA ASP A 57 16.99 -9.72 9.16
C ASP A 57 16.09 -8.86 8.27
N GLY A 58 14.77 -9.04 8.43
CA GLY A 58 13.72 -8.29 7.73
C GLY A 58 13.45 -8.71 6.30
N ARG A 59 14.19 -9.69 5.73
CA ARG A 59 13.96 -10.20 4.38
C ARG A 59 13.47 -11.63 4.38
N VAL A 60 12.74 -11.99 3.35
CA VAL A 60 12.34 -13.37 3.08
C VAL A 60 13.58 -14.16 2.67
N GLU A 61 13.93 -15.19 3.46
CA GLU A 61 15.03 -16.12 3.14
C GLU A 61 14.52 -17.27 2.25
N VAL A 62 13.37 -17.83 2.61
CA VAL A 62 12.71 -18.90 1.85
C VAL A 62 11.20 -18.88 2.09
N VAL A 63 10.44 -19.23 1.06
CA VAL A 63 9.00 -19.47 1.12
C VAL A 63 8.67 -20.71 0.29
N GLY A 64 7.74 -21.53 0.76
CA GLY A 64 7.33 -22.76 0.07
C GLY A 64 6.29 -23.53 0.84
N SER A 65 5.94 -24.73 0.37
CA SER A 65 5.06 -25.62 1.12
C SER A 65 5.73 -26.10 2.41
N SER A 66 4.93 -26.33 3.46
CA SER A 66 5.42 -26.81 4.76
C SER A 66 6.26 -28.08 4.64
N ASP A 67 5.97 -28.94 3.67
CA ASP A 67 6.73 -30.17 3.41
C ASP A 67 8.10 -29.90 2.76
N SER A 68 8.27 -28.78 2.08
CA SER A 68 9.49 -28.44 1.33
C SER A 68 10.43 -27.51 2.07
N VAL A 69 9.93 -26.73 3.03
CA VAL A 69 10.70 -25.75 3.80
C VAL A 69 11.16 -26.33 5.13
N SER A 70 12.49 -26.43 5.30
CA SER A 70 13.06 -26.86 6.58
C SER A 70 13.12 -25.68 7.55
N VAL A 71 12.32 -25.72 8.60
CA VAL A 71 12.30 -24.69 9.65
C VAL A 71 13.50 -24.87 10.60
N PRO A 72 14.43 -23.90 10.71
CA PRO A 72 15.55 -23.99 11.65
C PRO A 72 15.05 -24.04 13.10
N VAL A 73 15.63 -24.92 13.91
CA VAL A 73 15.26 -25.06 15.33
C VAL A 73 15.55 -23.79 16.15
N SER A 74 16.49 -22.97 15.70
CA SER A 74 16.83 -21.67 16.32
C SER A 74 15.97 -20.49 15.82
N ALA A 75 14.98 -20.72 14.93
CA ALA A 75 14.06 -19.68 14.49
C ALA A 75 12.96 -19.42 15.53
N GLU A 76 12.60 -18.16 15.74
CA GLU A 76 11.35 -17.81 16.42
C GLU A 76 10.19 -18.33 15.57
N ARG A 77 9.46 -19.33 16.10
CA ARG A 77 8.37 -19.97 15.38
C ARG A 77 7.04 -19.29 15.70
N ILE A 78 6.37 -18.82 14.65
CA ILE A 78 5.06 -18.17 14.69
C ILE A 78 4.08 -19.10 13.95
N ASP A 79 3.17 -19.70 14.70
CA ASP A 79 2.13 -20.59 14.17
C ASP A 79 0.98 -19.75 13.60
N LEU A 80 0.72 -19.88 12.30
CA LEU A 80 -0.34 -19.22 11.57
C LEU A 80 -1.31 -20.21 10.92
N THR A 81 -1.44 -21.40 11.53
CA THR A 81 -2.35 -22.43 11.03
C THR A 81 -3.78 -21.90 10.89
N GLY A 82 -4.36 -22.06 9.70
CA GLY A 82 -5.71 -21.59 9.37
C GLY A 82 -5.80 -20.11 8.98
N LEU A 83 -4.68 -19.38 9.00
CA LEU A 83 -4.60 -17.98 8.56
C LEU A 83 -4.07 -17.89 7.13
N THR A 84 -4.16 -16.70 6.56
CA THR A 84 -3.63 -16.40 5.21
C THR A 84 -2.57 -15.30 5.32
N ILE A 85 -1.42 -15.51 4.68
CA ILE A 85 -0.40 -14.48 4.48
C ILE A 85 -0.51 -13.96 3.04
N MET A 86 -0.48 -12.65 2.85
CA MET A 86 -0.30 -12.00 1.55
C MET A 86 0.71 -10.87 1.65
N PRO A 87 1.39 -10.44 0.55
CA PRO A 87 2.23 -9.26 0.60
C PRO A 87 1.44 -8.06 1.11
N GLY A 88 2.11 -7.15 1.80
CA GLY A 88 1.51 -5.88 2.18
C GLY A 88 1.11 -5.07 0.95
N LEU A 89 0.03 -4.31 1.06
CA LEU A 89 -0.48 -3.48 -0.04
C LEU A 89 0.49 -2.34 -0.32
N ILE A 90 0.68 -2.03 -1.60
CA ILE A 90 1.48 -0.91 -2.10
C ILE A 90 0.52 0.11 -2.72
N ASN A 91 0.35 1.25 -2.06
CA ASN A 91 -0.36 2.38 -2.63
C ASN A 91 0.59 3.21 -3.51
N THR A 92 0.43 3.15 -4.83
CA THR A 92 1.28 3.87 -5.80
C THR A 92 0.88 5.34 -5.97
N HIS A 93 -0.21 5.78 -5.35
CA HIS A 93 -0.70 7.15 -5.43
C HIS A 93 -1.39 7.58 -4.14
N GLY A 94 -0.63 8.02 -3.17
CA GLY A 94 -1.10 8.67 -1.96
C GLY A 94 -0.49 10.07 -1.80
N HIS A 95 -0.90 10.78 -0.76
CA HIS A 95 -0.30 12.03 -0.28
C HIS A 95 -0.10 11.92 1.23
N VAL A 96 1.09 12.24 1.70
CA VAL A 96 1.47 12.06 3.11
C VAL A 96 1.97 13.38 3.69
N GLY A 97 1.58 13.71 4.91
CA GLY A 97 2.19 14.77 5.72
C GLY A 97 1.41 16.09 5.79
N ALA A 98 0.72 16.50 4.72
CA ALA A 98 0.14 17.86 4.64
C ALA A 98 -1.25 18.00 5.28
N THR A 99 -1.86 16.92 5.80
CA THR A 99 -3.24 16.95 6.33
C THR A 99 -3.28 16.42 7.76
N ARG A 100 -4.06 17.11 8.62
CA ARG A 100 -4.39 16.65 9.97
C ARG A 100 -5.82 17.07 10.32
N GLY A 101 -6.66 16.10 10.64
CA GLY A 101 -8.07 16.39 10.87
C GLY A 101 -8.75 16.95 9.63
N LEU A 102 -9.35 18.12 9.76
CA LEU A 102 -10.02 18.87 8.68
C LEU A 102 -9.13 19.94 8.05
N GLU A 103 -7.87 20.03 8.45
CA GLU A 103 -6.92 21.03 7.96
C GLU A 103 -5.93 20.38 6.99
N SER A 104 -5.57 21.13 5.94
CA SER A 104 -4.54 20.74 4.99
C SER A 104 -3.72 21.97 4.59
N ASN A 105 -2.44 21.98 4.97
CA ASN A 105 -1.49 23.04 4.65
C ASN A 105 -0.04 22.55 4.83
N SER A 106 0.92 23.36 4.38
CA SER A 106 2.35 23.04 4.45
C SER A 106 2.91 22.99 5.87
N ASP A 107 2.35 23.74 6.83
CA ASP A 107 2.85 23.79 8.20
C ASP A 107 2.63 22.45 8.93
N LEU A 108 1.71 21.63 8.43
CA LEU A 108 1.45 20.28 8.91
C LEU A 108 2.45 19.26 8.40
N TYR A 109 3.27 19.59 7.38
CA TYR A 109 4.24 18.67 6.79
C TYR A 109 5.45 18.48 7.70
N THR A 110 5.23 17.79 8.80
CA THR A 110 6.22 17.53 9.84
C THR A 110 6.53 16.04 9.94
N ARG A 111 7.73 15.71 10.46
CA ARG A 111 8.11 14.32 10.70
C ARG A 111 7.07 13.57 11.54
N ASP A 112 6.54 14.18 12.57
CA ASP A 112 5.55 13.54 13.45
C ASP A 112 4.23 13.25 12.72
N ASN A 113 3.75 14.16 11.87
CA ASN A 113 2.55 13.96 11.10
C ASN A 113 2.75 12.91 9.99
N LEU A 114 3.94 12.89 9.36
CA LEU A 114 4.34 11.84 8.41
C LEU A 114 4.31 10.45 9.08
N LEU A 115 4.96 10.30 10.23
CA LEU A 115 4.99 9.04 10.99
C LEU A 115 3.58 8.59 11.40
N ARG A 116 2.74 9.51 11.88
CA ARG A 116 1.36 9.23 12.23
C ARG A 116 0.57 8.68 11.04
N GLN A 117 0.70 9.31 9.86
CA GLN A 117 -0.03 8.91 8.67
C GLN A 117 0.49 7.59 8.10
N LEU A 118 1.80 7.35 8.10
CA LEU A 118 2.37 6.07 7.69
C LEU A 118 1.97 4.93 8.62
N GLY A 119 1.82 5.22 9.92
CA GLY A 119 1.24 4.29 10.89
C GLY A 119 -0.24 3.98 10.61
N LEU A 120 -1.03 4.97 10.15
CA LEU A 120 -2.42 4.72 9.74
C LEU A 120 -2.49 3.78 8.54
N TYR A 121 -1.70 4.00 7.49
CA TYR A 121 -1.63 3.09 6.36
C TYR A 121 -1.30 1.65 6.79
N ALA A 122 -0.27 1.49 7.60
CA ALA A 122 0.16 0.17 8.06
C ALA A 122 -0.92 -0.58 8.84
N ARG A 123 -1.71 0.10 9.69
CA ARG A 123 -2.83 -0.51 10.44
C ARG A 123 -3.91 -1.14 9.55
N TYR A 124 -4.01 -0.69 8.30
CA TYR A 124 -4.96 -1.20 7.30
C TYR A 124 -4.29 -2.12 6.27
N GLY A 125 -3.07 -2.60 6.55
CA GLY A 125 -2.37 -3.54 5.68
C GLY A 125 -1.61 -2.91 4.52
N VAL A 126 -1.53 -1.57 4.45
CA VAL A 126 -0.73 -0.87 3.44
C VAL A 126 0.70 -0.69 3.97
N THR A 127 1.63 -1.46 3.44
CA THR A 127 3.03 -1.47 3.92
C THR A 127 3.94 -0.53 3.13
N THR A 128 3.46 0.00 2.01
CA THR A 128 4.24 0.92 1.16
C THR A 128 3.33 1.98 0.54
N VAL A 129 3.78 3.24 0.55
CA VAL A 129 3.08 4.38 -0.06
C VAL A 129 4.05 5.19 -0.90
N PHE A 130 3.65 5.48 -2.12
CA PHE A 130 4.26 6.50 -2.98
C PHE A 130 3.47 7.80 -2.81
N SER A 131 4.09 8.80 -2.16
CA SER A 131 3.54 10.14 -2.06
C SER A 131 3.80 10.85 -3.39
N LEU A 132 2.74 11.05 -4.19
CA LEU A 132 2.85 11.60 -5.53
C LEU A 132 2.65 13.12 -5.56
N GLY A 133 3.53 13.80 -4.86
CA GLY A 133 3.64 15.26 -4.93
C GLY A 133 3.18 16.01 -3.68
N GLY A 134 3.77 17.19 -3.51
CA GLY A 134 3.63 18.00 -2.31
C GLY A 134 4.60 17.63 -1.20
N ASP A 135 5.60 16.81 -1.51
CA ASP A 135 6.61 16.39 -0.55
C ASP A 135 7.70 17.45 -0.42
N ASP A 136 8.17 17.65 0.81
CA ASP A 136 9.30 18.53 1.12
C ASP A 136 10.45 17.76 1.79
N GLN A 137 11.46 18.48 2.27
CA GLN A 137 12.67 17.90 2.86
C GLN A 137 12.39 16.92 4.01
N ALA A 138 11.32 17.10 4.79
CA ALA A 138 10.97 16.19 5.88
C ALA A 138 10.57 14.79 5.34
N GLY A 139 9.87 14.75 4.21
CA GLY A 139 9.52 13.51 3.51
C GLY A 139 10.76 12.78 3.00
N PHE A 140 11.67 13.48 2.32
CA PHE A 140 12.93 12.92 1.84
C PHE A 140 13.79 12.38 2.98
N ASN A 141 13.90 13.13 4.07
CA ASN A 141 14.66 12.69 5.25
C ASN A 141 14.06 11.39 5.81
N LEU A 142 12.74 11.34 6.00
CA LEU A 142 12.06 10.18 6.55
C LEU A 142 12.13 8.97 5.60
N ARG A 143 12.05 9.19 4.27
CA ARG A 143 12.25 8.14 3.27
C ARG A 143 13.63 7.51 3.40
N ASN A 144 14.66 8.30 3.66
CA ASN A 144 16.03 7.82 3.80
C ASN A 144 16.31 7.08 5.13
N GLU A 145 15.40 7.17 6.12
CA GLU A 145 15.46 6.46 7.41
C GLU A 145 14.83 5.05 7.37
N GLN A 146 14.59 4.46 6.19
CA GLN A 146 13.97 3.14 6.04
C GLN A 146 15.01 2.04 6.24
N ASP A 147 15.02 1.44 7.42
CA ASP A 147 15.93 0.38 7.82
C ASP A 147 15.18 -0.86 8.37
N LEU A 148 15.92 -1.75 9.04
CA LEU A 148 15.38 -2.99 9.64
C LEU A 148 14.44 -2.77 10.82
N SER A 149 14.35 -1.56 11.37
CA SER A 149 13.52 -1.26 12.54
C SER A 149 12.12 -0.73 12.19
N LEU A 150 11.75 -0.74 10.90
CA LEU A 150 10.47 -0.23 10.46
C LEU A 150 9.28 -0.97 11.11
N ASP A 151 8.35 -0.17 11.64
CA ASP A 151 7.06 -0.60 12.20
C ASP A 151 5.88 0.19 11.59
N ARG A 152 6.09 0.82 10.46
CA ARG A 152 5.18 1.69 9.71
C ARG A 152 5.28 1.42 8.21
N ALA A 153 4.36 1.96 7.42
CA ALA A 153 4.47 1.90 5.96
C ALA A 153 5.77 2.55 5.46
N ARG A 154 6.37 1.96 4.43
CA ARG A 154 7.48 2.55 3.69
C ARG A 154 7.00 3.75 2.91
N LEU A 155 7.85 4.74 2.78
CA LEU A 155 7.58 5.98 2.06
C LEU A 155 8.49 6.08 0.84
N PHE A 156 7.90 6.42 -0.31
CA PHE A 156 8.57 6.93 -1.49
C PHE A 156 8.00 8.30 -1.81
N VAL A 157 8.78 9.21 -2.40
CA VAL A 157 8.43 10.61 -2.55
C VAL A 157 8.68 11.14 -3.96
N ALA A 158 7.74 11.92 -4.46
CA ALA A 158 7.87 12.61 -5.75
C ALA A 158 8.47 14.02 -5.62
N GLY A 159 8.41 14.60 -4.42
CA GLY A 159 8.76 16.00 -4.23
C GLY A 159 7.66 16.96 -4.68
N PRO A 160 7.98 18.21 -5.03
CA PRO A 160 7.04 19.15 -5.57
C PRO A 160 6.40 18.66 -6.87
N VAL A 161 5.10 18.94 -7.07
CA VAL A 161 4.48 18.75 -8.39
C VAL A 161 5.07 19.77 -9.36
N VAL A 162 5.60 19.32 -10.50
CA VAL A 162 6.15 20.21 -11.51
C VAL A 162 4.99 20.91 -12.25
N VAL A 163 4.97 22.21 -12.19
CA VAL A 163 3.98 23.08 -12.84
C VAL A 163 4.68 24.23 -13.54
N GLY A 164 4.15 24.67 -14.67
CA GLY A 164 4.65 25.77 -15.47
C GLY A 164 4.06 25.73 -16.87
N ASP A 165 4.17 26.84 -17.58
CA ASP A 165 3.55 27.00 -18.90
C ASP A 165 4.55 26.84 -20.05
N THR A 166 5.86 26.92 -19.79
CA THR A 166 6.91 26.82 -20.81
C THR A 166 8.03 25.87 -20.41
N PRO A 167 8.82 25.33 -21.35
CA PRO A 167 10.01 24.53 -21.06
C PRO A 167 11.00 25.22 -20.13
N GLU A 168 11.23 26.52 -20.30
CA GLU A 168 12.17 27.32 -19.50
C GLU A 168 11.75 27.43 -18.04
N GLU A 169 10.44 27.35 -17.76
CA GLU A 169 9.91 27.35 -16.40
C GLU A 169 10.01 25.98 -15.74
N VAL A 170 9.75 24.90 -16.47
CA VAL A 170 9.62 23.56 -15.87
C VAL A 170 10.94 22.80 -15.78
N GLU A 171 11.87 22.98 -16.73
CA GLU A 171 13.14 22.23 -16.71
C GLU A 171 13.98 22.48 -15.44
N PRO A 172 14.12 23.73 -14.93
CA PRO A 172 14.82 23.96 -13.66
C PRO A 172 14.13 23.32 -12.44
N ILE A 173 12.78 23.16 -12.47
CA ILE A 173 12.05 22.48 -11.39
C ILE A 173 12.36 20.98 -11.43
N VAL A 174 12.40 20.37 -12.62
CA VAL A 174 12.79 18.96 -12.78
C VAL A 174 14.22 18.74 -12.29
N ASP A 175 15.16 19.63 -12.62
CA ASP A 175 16.55 19.57 -12.12
C ASP A 175 16.61 19.62 -10.60
N GLU A 176 15.79 20.46 -9.97
CA GLU A 176 15.70 20.53 -8.50
C GLU A 176 15.12 19.27 -7.90
N VAL A 177 14.02 18.74 -8.46
CA VAL A 177 13.38 17.47 -8.04
C VAL A 177 14.39 16.31 -8.14
N ALA A 178 15.15 16.25 -9.23
CA ALA A 178 16.22 15.27 -9.42
C ALA A 178 17.34 15.43 -8.38
N ARG A 179 17.75 16.68 -8.09
CA ARG A 179 18.76 16.98 -7.07
C ARG A 179 18.32 16.61 -5.65
N MET A 180 17.02 16.74 -5.35
CA MET A 180 16.44 16.28 -4.09
C MET A 180 16.44 14.75 -3.96
N GLY A 181 16.63 14.03 -5.06
CA GLY A 181 16.62 12.56 -5.12
C GLY A 181 15.22 11.97 -5.08
N ALA A 182 14.27 12.57 -5.78
CA ALA A 182 12.92 12.04 -5.91
C ALA A 182 12.90 10.64 -6.53
N ASP A 183 11.91 9.84 -6.14
CA ASP A 183 11.72 8.48 -6.66
C ASP A 183 10.98 8.49 -8.02
N ILE A 184 10.23 9.57 -8.28
CA ILE A 184 9.47 9.81 -9.52
C ILE A 184 9.14 11.30 -9.64
N VAL A 185 9.02 11.81 -10.85
CA VAL A 185 8.54 13.18 -11.11
C VAL A 185 7.03 13.18 -11.26
N LYS A 186 6.33 14.16 -10.68
CA LYS A 186 4.87 14.31 -10.80
C LYS A 186 4.52 15.57 -11.60
N ILE A 187 3.63 15.40 -12.60
CA ILE A 187 2.99 16.50 -13.33
C ILE A 187 1.47 16.39 -13.25
N ARG A 188 0.80 17.49 -13.63
CA ARG A 188 -0.64 17.55 -13.73
C ARG A 188 -1.06 18.13 -15.06
N VAL A 189 -1.78 17.35 -15.88
CA VAL A 189 -2.17 17.71 -17.23
C VAL A 189 -3.66 18.04 -17.36
N ASP A 190 -4.52 17.69 -16.40
CA ASP A 190 -5.96 17.96 -16.45
C ASP A 190 -6.33 19.41 -16.04
N ASP A 191 -7.57 19.80 -16.35
CA ASP A 191 -8.13 21.13 -16.08
C ASP A 191 -9.18 21.12 -14.95
N ASN A 192 -9.29 20.06 -14.15
CA ASN A 192 -10.33 19.91 -13.12
C ASN A 192 -11.75 20.20 -13.66
N LEU A 193 -12.15 19.54 -14.72
CA LEU A 193 -13.43 19.75 -15.39
C LEU A 193 -13.62 21.21 -15.83
N GLY A 194 -12.58 21.84 -16.37
CA GLY A 194 -12.59 23.21 -16.90
C GLY A 194 -12.51 24.29 -15.82
N SER A 195 -12.16 23.97 -14.58
CA SER A 195 -12.01 24.96 -13.51
C SER A 195 -10.61 25.58 -13.43
N THR A 196 -9.61 24.96 -14.05
CA THR A 196 -8.23 25.44 -14.14
C THR A 196 -7.71 25.31 -15.57
N ALA A 197 -6.62 26.02 -15.92
CA ALA A 197 -5.92 25.79 -17.17
C ALA A 197 -5.19 24.43 -17.14
N LYS A 198 -5.12 23.77 -18.29
CA LYS A 198 -4.24 22.59 -18.48
C LYS A 198 -2.79 23.06 -18.62
N MET A 199 -1.86 22.25 -18.16
CA MET A 199 -0.44 22.42 -18.46
C MET A 199 -0.25 22.31 -19.98
N PRO A 200 0.42 23.29 -20.66
CA PRO A 200 0.65 23.24 -22.09
C PRO A 200 1.45 22.02 -22.54
N GLU A 201 1.15 21.53 -23.74
CA GLU A 201 1.78 20.30 -24.26
C GLU A 201 3.32 20.43 -24.36
N GLU A 202 3.82 21.59 -24.79
CA GLU A 202 5.27 21.84 -24.88
C GLU A 202 5.96 21.78 -23.51
N ALA A 203 5.29 22.27 -22.46
CA ALA A 203 5.81 22.26 -21.09
C ALA A 203 5.89 20.83 -20.53
N TRP A 204 4.78 20.05 -20.56
CA TRP A 204 4.84 18.71 -20.01
C TRP A 204 5.70 17.74 -20.85
N ARG A 205 5.84 17.94 -22.18
CA ARG A 205 6.82 17.20 -22.99
C ARG A 205 8.25 17.52 -22.57
N ALA A 206 8.53 18.78 -22.23
CA ALA A 206 9.85 19.18 -21.71
C ALA A 206 10.13 18.51 -20.36
N VAL A 207 9.12 18.40 -19.46
CA VAL A 207 9.27 17.67 -18.18
C VAL A 207 9.62 16.21 -18.44
N ILE A 208 8.88 15.49 -19.30
CA ILE A 208 9.14 14.08 -19.58
C ILE A 208 10.56 13.89 -20.08
N ARG A 209 10.96 14.64 -21.10
CA ARG A 209 12.32 14.59 -21.66
C ARG A 209 13.39 14.87 -20.58
N ARG A 210 13.21 15.97 -19.82
CA ARG A 210 14.19 16.37 -18.80
C ARG A 210 14.30 15.38 -17.64
N ALA A 211 13.19 14.80 -17.20
CA ALA A 211 13.17 13.76 -16.19
C ALA A 211 13.93 12.50 -16.68
N HIS A 212 13.69 12.08 -17.92
CA HIS A 212 14.38 10.94 -18.51
C HIS A 212 15.89 11.20 -18.66
N GLU A 213 16.33 12.43 -18.95
CA GLU A 213 17.76 12.79 -18.93
C GLU A 213 18.40 12.59 -17.55
N HIS A 214 17.65 12.74 -16.48
CA HIS A 214 18.06 12.42 -15.10
C HIS A 214 17.85 10.96 -14.69
N GLY A 215 17.31 10.12 -15.57
CA GLY A 215 16.96 8.72 -15.26
C GLY A 215 15.73 8.60 -14.36
N LEU A 216 14.92 9.65 -14.24
CA LEU A 216 13.69 9.66 -13.47
C LEU A 216 12.48 9.39 -14.38
N ARG A 217 11.51 8.66 -13.84
CA ARG A 217 10.21 8.43 -14.49
C ARG A 217 9.24 9.58 -14.19
N VAL A 218 8.20 9.69 -15.02
CA VAL A 218 7.16 10.71 -14.88
C VAL A 218 5.79 10.07 -14.65
N ALA A 219 5.11 10.50 -13.58
CA ALA A 219 3.71 10.22 -13.31
C ALA A 219 2.87 11.45 -13.69
N ALA A 220 1.92 11.27 -14.62
CA ALA A 220 1.06 12.33 -15.08
C ALA A 220 -0.39 12.18 -14.56
N HIS A 221 -0.89 13.18 -13.83
CA HIS A 221 -2.31 13.30 -13.52
C HIS A 221 -3.08 13.55 -14.82
N VAL A 222 -4.04 12.70 -15.14
CA VAL A 222 -4.82 12.73 -16.38
C VAL A 222 -6.32 12.60 -16.08
N PHE A 223 -7.16 13.08 -16.97
CA PHE A 223 -8.61 12.89 -16.97
C PHE A 223 -9.11 12.44 -18.34
N TYR A 224 -8.63 13.08 -19.40
CA TYR A 224 -9.14 12.98 -20.76
C TYR A 224 -8.39 11.93 -21.58
N LEU A 225 -9.12 11.21 -22.42
CA LEU A 225 -8.55 10.21 -23.34
C LEU A 225 -7.53 10.82 -24.30
N ASP A 226 -7.84 12.04 -24.85
CA ASP A 226 -6.94 12.73 -25.79
C ASP A 226 -5.61 13.10 -25.12
N ASP A 227 -5.63 13.56 -23.86
CA ASP A 227 -4.42 13.85 -23.10
C ASP A 227 -3.62 12.59 -22.81
N ALA A 228 -4.31 11.50 -22.44
CA ALA A 228 -3.66 10.21 -22.21
C ALA A 228 -2.93 9.68 -23.45
N ARG A 229 -3.53 9.80 -24.64
CA ARG A 229 -2.89 9.42 -25.91
C ARG A 229 -1.60 10.19 -26.15
N LYS A 230 -1.66 11.52 -26.00
CA LYS A 230 -0.50 12.40 -26.20
C LYS A 230 0.61 12.14 -25.20
N LEU A 231 0.24 11.87 -23.94
CA LEU A 231 1.20 11.51 -22.89
C LEU A 231 1.87 10.17 -23.19
N VAL A 232 1.11 9.15 -23.59
CA VAL A 232 1.65 7.84 -23.99
C VAL A 232 2.54 8.00 -25.24
N ASP A 233 2.15 8.82 -26.23
CA ASP A 233 2.98 9.09 -27.40
C ASP A 233 4.27 9.86 -27.06
N ALA A 234 4.30 10.58 -25.94
CA ALA A 234 5.48 11.25 -25.39
C ALA A 234 6.30 10.40 -24.42
N GLU A 235 5.99 9.09 -24.33
CA GLU A 235 6.72 8.13 -23.48
C GLU A 235 6.60 8.42 -21.98
N VAL A 236 5.41 8.89 -21.53
CA VAL A 236 5.12 8.95 -20.09
C VAL A 236 5.20 7.56 -19.48
N ASP A 237 5.70 7.45 -18.26
CA ASP A 237 5.91 6.16 -17.62
C ASP A 237 4.68 5.67 -16.85
N PHE A 238 3.88 6.61 -16.32
CA PHE A 238 2.80 6.28 -15.40
C PHE A 238 1.64 7.28 -15.53
N LEU A 239 0.44 6.76 -15.77
CA LEU A 239 -0.78 7.55 -15.75
C LEU A 239 -1.42 7.49 -14.36
N ALA A 240 -1.51 8.62 -13.72
CA ALA A 240 -2.15 8.79 -12.43
C ALA A 240 -3.62 9.19 -12.64
N HIS A 241 -4.50 8.40 -12.06
CA HIS A 241 -5.95 8.36 -12.22
C HIS A 241 -6.45 7.68 -13.49
N SER A 242 -7.70 7.25 -13.43
CA SER A 242 -8.40 6.68 -14.56
C SER A 242 -8.62 7.72 -15.67
N ILE A 243 -8.60 7.28 -16.92
CA ILE A 243 -9.22 8.02 -18.03
C ILE A 243 -10.73 7.89 -17.83
N ARG A 244 -11.47 9.01 -17.81
CA ARG A 244 -12.85 8.99 -17.35
C ARG A 244 -13.80 9.98 -17.96
N ASP A 245 -13.39 10.62 -19.07
CA ASP A 245 -14.27 11.46 -19.90
C ASP A 245 -15.03 10.62 -20.92
N THR A 246 -14.41 9.58 -21.45
CA THR A 246 -14.98 8.65 -22.43
C THR A 246 -14.33 7.28 -22.34
N ASP A 247 -14.95 6.26 -22.98
CA ASP A 247 -14.40 4.91 -22.99
C ASP A 247 -13.07 4.86 -23.76
N VAL A 248 -12.09 4.12 -23.21
CA VAL A 248 -10.80 3.87 -23.89
C VAL A 248 -10.99 2.96 -25.09
N ASP A 249 -10.13 3.10 -26.07
CA ASP A 249 -10.14 2.27 -27.27
C ASP A 249 -8.91 1.37 -27.37
N GLN A 250 -8.98 0.42 -28.32
CA GLN A 250 -7.94 -0.59 -28.49
C GLN A 250 -6.59 0.03 -28.91
N GLU A 251 -6.59 1.15 -29.64
CA GLU A 251 -5.34 1.81 -30.04
C GLU A 251 -4.54 2.31 -28.83
N LEU A 252 -5.21 2.94 -27.85
CA LEU A 252 -4.53 3.37 -26.62
C LEU A 252 -4.07 2.18 -25.79
N ILE A 253 -4.92 1.15 -25.66
CA ILE A 253 -4.59 -0.08 -24.93
C ILE A 253 -3.32 -0.72 -25.49
N ASP A 254 -3.27 -0.93 -26.82
CA ASP A 254 -2.13 -1.54 -27.50
C ASP A 254 -0.84 -0.72 -27.29
N LYS A 255 -0.91 0.61 -27.38
CA LYS A 255 0.22 1.50 -27.15
C LYS A 255 0.71 1.44 -25.69
N MET A 256 -0.21 1.42 -24.72
CA MET A 256 0.18 1.33 -23.30
C MET A 256 0.87 -0.01 -23.00
N VAL A 257 0.39 -1.10 -23.57
CA VAL A 257 1.02 -2.43 -23.44
C VAL A 257 2.40 -2.43 -24.11
N GLU A 258 2.50 -1.97 -25.36
CA GLU A 258 3.76 -1.91 -26.12
C GLU A 258 4.84 -1.11 -25.39
N ARG A 259 4.45 0.03 -24.81
CA ARG A 259 5.38 0.97 -24.12
C ARG A 259 5.51 0.69 -22.62
N ASN A 260 4.82 -0.35 -22.12
CA ASN A 260 4.79 -0.70 -20.69
C ASN A 260 4.39 0.47 -19.78
N VAL A 261 3.42 1.28 -20.22
CA VAL A 261 2.86 2.39 -19.43
C VAL A 261 1.86 1.81 -18.43
N CYS A 262 2.09 2.07 -17.15
CA CYS A 262 1.16 1.67 -16.09
C CYS A 262 0.09 2.75 -15.83
N LEU A 263 -1.04 2.32 -15.26
CA LEU A 263 -2.10 3.23 -14.82
C LEU A 263 -2.53 2.92 -13.38
N SER A 264 -2.61 3.96 -12.53
CA SER A 264 -3.23 3.88 -11.20
C SER A 264 -4.66 4.42 -11.27
N PRO A 265 -5.69 3.58 -11.08
CA PRO A 265 -7.07 4.00 -11.33
C PRO A 265 -7.60 5.02 -10.34
N THR A 266 -7.28 4.88 -9.06
CA THR A 266 -7.73 5.76 -7.97
C THR A 266 -9.23 6.03 -7.96
N LEU A 267 -10.05 4.98 -8.08
CA LEU A 267 -11.52 5.09 -8.13
C LEU A 267 -12.07 5.78 -6.88
N MET A 268 -11.44 5.55 -5.74
CA MET A 268 -11.81 6.20 -4.49
C MET A 268 -11.55 7.71 -4.47
N ARG A 269 -10.66 8.22 -5.32
CA ARG A 269 -10.51 9.66 -5.53
C ARG A 269 -11.82 10.25 -6.07
N GLU A 270 -12.44 9.61 -7.06
CA GLU A 270 -13.74 10.06 -7.59
C GLU A 270 -14.82 10.01 -6.52
N VAL A 271 -14.95 8.86 -5.85
CA VAL A 271 -15.92 8.68 -4.76
C VAL A 271 -15.76 9.76 -3.69
N SER A 272 -14.55 10.13 -3.33
CA SER A 272 -14.27 11.14 -2.30
C SER A 272 -14.82 12.54 -2.62
N THR A 273 -15.07 12.83 -3.90
CA THR A 273 -15.57 14.15 -4.31
C THR A 273 -17.06 14.34 -4.05
N PHE A 274 -17.83 13.26 -3.95
CA PHE A 274 -19.27 13.31 -3.81
C PHE A 274 -19.84 12.49 -2.63
N VAL A 275 -19.08 11.56 -2.06
CA VAL A 275 -19.58 10.65 -1.01
C VAL A 275 -20.12 11.41 0.21
N TYR A 276 -19.64 12.61 0.46
CA TYR A 276 -20.06 13.51 1.53
C TYR A 276 -21.22 14.44 1.14
N GLU A 277 -21.96 14.15 0.07
CA GLU A 277 -23.25 14.80 -0.20
C GLU A 277 -24.34 14.37 0.79
N SER A 278 -24.09 13.28 1.50
CA SER A 278 -24.88 12.75 2.61
C SER A 278 -23.95 12.02 3.57
N ARG A 279 -24.48 11.50 4.68
CA ARG A 279 -23.69 10.68 5.59
C ARG A 279 -23.31 9.35 4.93
N PRO A 280 -22.00 9.05 4.74
CA PRO A 280 -21.57 7.79 4.16
C PRO A 280 -21.87 6.61 5.08
N ALA A 281 -22.28 5.47 4.50
CA ALA A 281 -22.57 4.25 5.28
C ALA A 281 -21.35 3.72 6.05
N PHE A 282 -20.12 3.94 5.52
CA PHE A 282 -18.90 3.47 6.18
C PHE A 282 -18.57 4.22 7.48
N PHE A 283 -19.25 5.33 7.81
CA PHE A 283 -19.10 5.96 9.12
C PHE A 283 -19.63 5.10 10.28
N ASP A 284 -20.39 4.05 9.98
CA ASP A 284 -20.84 3.04 10.95
C ASP A 284 -20.03 1.73 10.87
N ASP A 285 -19.05 1.61 9.96
CA ASP A 285 -18.21 0.43 9.81
C ASP A 285 -17.22 0.32 10.99
N PRO A 286 -17.28 -0.74 11.81
CA PRO A 286 -16.32 -0.94 12.90
C PRO A 286 -14.86 -0.99 12.43
N PHE A 287 -14.62 -1.46 11.20
CA PHE A 287 -13.27 -1.50 10.63
C PHE A 287 -12.75 -0.09 10.32
N PHE A 288 -13.62 0.83 9.88
CA PHE A 288 -13.30 2.25 9.73
C PHE A 288 -13.05 2.92 11.08
N LEU A 289 -13.97 2.71 12.04
CA LEU A 289 -13.99 3.38 13.33
C LEU A 289 -12.80 3.04 14.22
N ARG A 290 -12.07 1.95 13.94
CA ARG A 290 -10.88 1.57 14.73
C ARG A 290 -9.73 2.58 14.69
N ALA A 291 -9.73 3.50 13.71
CA ALA A 291 -8.71 4.55 13.58
C ALA A 291 -9.29 5.89 13.10
N ALA A 292 -10.61 6.02 13.03
CA ALA A 292 -11.27 7.25 12.63
C ALA A 292 -11.25 8.28 13.75
N ASP A 293 -11.13 9.55 13.35
CA ASP A 293 -11.23 10.70 14.24
C ASP A 293 -12.69 11.20 14.28
N ALA A 294 -13.28 11.22 15.47
CA ALA A 294 -14.67 11.61 15.65
C ALA A 294 -14.94 13.07 15.25
N ASP A 295 -13.96 13.97 15.45
CA ASP A 295 -14.12 15.37 15.08
C ASP A 295 -14.08 15.54 13.56
N VAL A 296 -13.30 14.70 12.87
CA VAL A 296 -13.31 14.65 11.39
C VAL A 296 -14.64 14.14 10.87
N ILE A 297 -15.19 13.07 11.45
CA ILE A 297 -16.51 12.56 11.09
C ILE A 297 -17.56 13.65 11.27
N ALA A 298 -17.62 14.28 12.45
CA ALA A 298 -18.59 15.35 12.74
C ALA A 298 -18.48 16.52 11.75
N GLY A 299 -17.25 16.92 11.39
CA GLY A 299 -17.04 17.98 10.42
C GLY A 299 -17.40 17.61 8.98
N LEU A 300 -17.33 16.33 8.62
CA LEU A 300 -17.78 15.83 7.32
C LEU A 300 -19.30 15.64 7.26
N GLU A 301 -19.94 15.45 8.41
CA GLU A 301 -21.40 15.38 8.56
C GLU A 301 -22.07 16.77 8.66
N ASP A 302 -21.29 17.86 8.70
CA ASP A 302 -21.83 19.22 8.75
C ASP A 302 -22.82 19.47 7.60
N PRO A 303 -24.07 19.88 7.90
CA PRO A 303 -25.12 20.01 6.88
C PRO A 303 -24.80 21.02 5.78
N GLU A 304 -24.06 22.10 6.11
CA GLU A 304 -23.68 23.10 5.11
C GLU A 304 -22.60 22.53 4.17
N ARG A 305 -21.69 21.74 4.72
CA ARG A 305 -20.68 21.03 3.91
C ARG A 305 -21.36 20.03 2.98
N GLN A 306 -22.28 19.22 3.48
CA GLN A 306 -23.05 18.26 2.67
C GLN A 306 -23.81 18.96 1.56
N ALA A 307 -24.50 20.05 1.86
CA ALA A 307 -25.21 20.85 0.87
C ALA A 307 -24.27 21.45 -0.20
N ARG A 308 -23.06 21.91 0.19
CA ARG A 308 -22.05 22.38 -0.77
C ARG A 308 -21.62 21.26 -1.71
N VAL A 309 -21.35 20.05 -1.21
CA VAL A 309 -20.97 18.89 -2.03
C VAL A 309 -22.11 18.51 -2.98
N GLN A 310 -23.34 18.41 -2.47
CA GLN A 310 -24.52 18.05 -3.25
C GLN A 310 -24.77 19.02 -4.42
N ASN A 311 -24.57 20.32 -4.20
CA ASN A 311 -24.79 21.37 -5.20
C ASN A 311 -23.56 21.67 -6.07
N SER A 312 -22.43 21.00 -5.83
CA SER A 312 -21.19 21.19 -6.58
C SER A 312 -21.27 20.56 -7.98
N LYS A 313 -21.16 21.37 -9.03
CA LYS A 313 -21.10 20.88 -10.41
C LYS A 313 -19.90 19.94 -10.61
N SER A 314 -18.76 20.24 -10.00
CA SER A 314 -17.56 19.41 -10.06
C SER A 314 -17.81 18.04 -9.40
N SER A 315 -18.42 18.01 -8.19
CA SER A 315 -18.75 16.74 -7.51
C SER A 315 -19.69 15.87 -8.34
N GLN A 316 -20.74 16.46 -8.94
CA GLN A 316 -21.66 15.73 -9.81
C GLN A 316 -20.98 15.28 -11.13
N GLY A 317 -20.07 16.08 -11.67
CA GLY A 317 -19.26 15.69 -12.83
C GLY A 317 -18.35 14.47 -12.53
N TYR A 318 -17.67 14.47 -11.40
CA TYR A 318 -16.85 13.32 -10.99
C TYR A 318 -17.69 12.08 -10.64
N LYS A 319 -18.90 12.28 -10.08
CA LYS A 319 -19.85 11.18 -9.84
C LYS A 319 -20.25 10.47 -11.13
N ALA A 320 -20.52 11.24 -12.20
CA ALA A 320 -20.80 10.69 -13.52
C ALA A 320 -19.55 10.01 -14.16
N ALA A 321 -18.38 10.61 -13.96
CA ALA A 321 -17.11 10.11 -14.51
C ALA A 321 -16.70 8.76 -13.88
N LEU A 322 -17.12 8.44 -12.65
CA LEU A 322 -16.80 7.17 -11.98
C LEU A 322 -17.27 5.96 -12.79
N GLU A 323 -18.44 6.00 -13.40
CA GLU A 323 -18.96 4.90 -14.21
C GLU A 323 -18.06 4.63 -15.43
N VAL A 324 -17.57 5.69 -16.09
CA VAL A 324 -16.62 5.59 -17.20
C VAL A 324 -15.30 5.05 -16.70
N ALA A 325 -14.80 5.57 -15.56
CA ALA A 325 -13.56 5.10 -14.95
C ALA A 325 -13.58 3.59 -14.67
N MET A 326 -14.68 3.07 -14.10
CA MET A 326 -14.84 1.64 -13.79
C MET A 326 -14.83 0.79 -15.06
N ARG A 327 -15.56 1.20 -16.12
CA ARG A 327 -15.52 0.49 -17.41
C ARG A 327 -14.12 0.48 -18.01
N ASN A 328 -13.43 1.61 -17.95
CA ASN A 328 -12.08 1.74 -18.50
C ASN A 328 -11.05 0.91 -17.72
N VAL A 329 -11.16 0.83 -16.39
CA VAL A 329 -10.32 -0.06 -15.56
C VAL A 329 -10.46 -1.50 -16.05
N LYS A 330 -11.69 -1.97 -16.27
CA LYS A 330 -11.92 -3.33 -16.80
C LYS A 330 -11.36 -3.52 -18.21
N ALA A 331 -11.60 -2.56 -19.10
CA ALA A 331 -11.13 -2.66 -20.49
C ALA A 331 -9.58 -2.65 -20.56
N LEU A 332 -8.92 -1.81 -19.76
CA LEU A 332 -7.45 -1.76 -19.69
C LEU A 332 -6.87 -3.06 -19.13
N ALA A 333 -7.46 -3.60 -18.05
CA ALA A 333 -7.04 -4.87 -17.47
C ALA A 333 -7.20 -6.04 -18.45
N ASP A 334 -8.35 -6.13 -19.14
CA ASP A 334 -8.62 -7.17 -20.13
C ASP A 334 -7.70 -7.06 -21.36
N GLY A 335 -7.31 -5.83 -21.71
CA GLY A 335 -6.37 -5.55 -22.77
C GLY A 335 -4.90 -5.76 -22.42
N GLY A 336 -4.61 -6.15 -21.17
CA GLY A 336 -3.25 -6.46 -20.72
C GLY A 336 -2.42 -5.26 -20.25
N VAL A 337 -3.04 -4.09 -20.08
CA VAL A 337 -2.38 -2.94 -19.44
C VAL A 337 -2.15 -3.27 -17.96
N ARG A 338 -0.93 -3.04 -17.48
CA ARG A 338 -0.63 -3.24 -16.06
C ARG A 338 -1.24 -2.11 -15.24
N LEU A 339 -2.18 -2.48 -14.36
CA LEU A 339 -2.75 -1.57 -13.40
C LEU A 339 -1.91 -1.58 -12.12
N ALA A 340 -1.73 -0.40 -11.53
CA ALA A 340 -1.05 -0.22 -10.26
C ALA A 340 -2.02 0.39 -9.26
N PHE A 341 -2.28 -0.32 -8.18
CA PHE A 341 -3.19 0.11 -7.12
C PHE A 341 -2.79 1.48 -6.53
N GLY A 342 -3.74 2.38 -6.39
CA GLY A 342 -3.56 3.69 -5.76
C GLY A 342 -4.90 4.36 -5.50
N THR A 343 -4.95 5.34 -4.60
CA THR A 343 -6.21 5.87 -4.06
C THR A 343 -6.31 7.39 -4.07
N ASP A 344 -5.18 8.08 -4.18
CA ASP A 344 -5.08 9.54 -3.96
C ASP A 344 -5.54 9.96 -2.54
N THR A 345 -5.32 9.06 -1.53
CA THR A 345 -5.58 9.35 -0.12
C THR A 345 -4.61 10.39 0.44
N GLY A 346 -5.01 11.05 1.52
CA GLY A 346 -4.24 12.10 2.18
C GLY A 346 -4.97 13.44 2.29
N PRO A 347 -5.61 13.97 1.25
CA PRO A 347 -6.48 15.14 1.38
C PRO A 347 -7.63 14.91 2.38
N VAL A 348 -8.19 16.01 2.90
CA VAL A 348 -9.30 15.97 3.88
C VAL A 348 -10.44 15.08 3.38
N GLY A 349 -10.87 14.14 4.23
CA GLY A 349 -11.94 13.19 3.93
C GLY A 349 -11.54 12.02 3.03
N ARG A 350 -10.26 11.88 2.67
CA ARG A 350 -9.70 10.71 1.98
C ARG A 350 -8.88 9.92 2.99
N PHE A 351 -9.56 9.02 3.69
CA PHE A 351 -9.02 8.31 4.86
C PHE A 351 -7.93 7.30 4.47
N GLN A 352 -6.71 7.62 4.88
CA GLN A 352 -5.52 6.79 4.65
C GLN A 352 -5.67 5.42 5.30
N GLY A 353 -5.36 4.38 4.54
CA GLY A 353 -5.50 2.99 4.94
C GLY A 353 -6.90 2.42 4.70
N TYR A 354 -7.95 3.12 5.10
CA TYR A 354 -9.32 2.64 4.90
C TYR A 354 -9.78 2.75 3.43
N PHE A 355 -9.49 3.86 2.76
CA PHE A 355 -9.86 4.03 1.35
C PHE A 355 -9.10 3.06 0.43
N GLU A 356 -7.94 2.59 0.84
CA GLU A 356 -7.23 1.51 0.16
C GLU A 356 -8.04 0.21 0.16
N GLN A 357 -8.71 -0.10 1.26
CA GLN A 357 -9.59 -1.26 1.31
C GLN A 357 -10.83 -1.08 0.43
N LEU A 358 -11.40 0.13 0.40
CA LEU A 358 -12.51 0.45 -0.49
C LEU A 358 -12.10 0.46 -1.98
N GLU A 359 -10.87 0.84 -2.31
CA GLU A 359 -10.36 0.79 -3.69
C GLU A 359 -10.32 -0.65 -4.22
N LEU A 360 -9.85 -1.60 -3.40
CA LEU A 360 -9.89 -3.03 -3.77
C LEU A 360 -11.31 -3.50 -4.09
N GLU A 361 -12.28 -3.09 -3.28
CA GLU A 361 -13.70 -3.40 -3.54
C GLU A 361 -14.19 -2.77 -4.84
N ARG A 362 -13.87 -1.49 -5.08
CA ARG A 362 -14.23 -0.80 -6.32
C ARG A 362 -13.61 -1.45 -7.55
N MET A 363 -12.37 -1.94 -7.46
CA MET A 363 -11.74 -2.66 -8.56
C MET A 363 -12.47 -3.98 -8.86
N VAL A 364 -12.92 -4.71 -7.83
CA VAL A 364 -13.73 -5.92 -8.02
C VAL A 364 -15.12 -5.57 -8.56
N GLU A 365 -15.76 -4.52 -8.08
CA GLU A 365 -17.02 -4.03 -8.64
C GLU A 365 -16.88 -3.58 -10.11
N ALA A 366 -15.72 -3.05 -10.49
CA ALA A 366 -15.39 -2.73 -11.89
C ALA A 366 -15.21 -3.97 -12.77
N GLY A 367 -15.14 -5.18 -12.17
CA GLY A 367 -15.10 -6.46 -12.87
C GLY A 367 -13.76 -7.18 -12.82
N LEU A 368 -12.80 -6.74 -12.00
CA LEU A 368 -11.61 -7.52 -11.72
C LEU A 368 -11.96 -8.68 -10.77
N THR A 369 -11.24 -9.80 -10.87
CA THR A 369 -11.29 -10.83 -9.84
C THR A 369 -10.55 -10.36 -8.57
N ALA A 370 -10.86 -10.95 -7.42
CA ALA A 370 -10.14 -10.66 -6.18
C ALA A 370 -8.62 -10.89 -6.35
N ALA A 371 -8.22 -11.95 -7.05
CA ALA A 371 -6.81 -12.23 -7.35
C ALA A 371 -6.17 -11.11 -8.19
N GLN A 372 -6.84 -10.61 -9.23
CA GLN A 372 -6.36 -9.48 -10.01
C GLN A 372 -6.23 -8.22 -9.16
N ALA A 373 -7.25 -7.88 -8.37
CA ALA A 373 -7.20 -6.71 -7.49
C ALA A 373 -6.02 -6.79 -6.50
N ILE A 374 -5.77 -7.96 -5.89
CA ILE A 374 -4.62 -8.17 -5.00
C ILE A 374 -3.30 -8.03 -5.77
N MET A 375 -3.19 -8.60 -6.98
CA MET A 375 -1.98 -8.47 -7.80
C MET A 375 -1.69 -7.01 -8.15
N THR A 376 -2.72 -6.20 -8.51
CA THR A 376 -2.52 -4.77 -8.79
C THR A 376 -2.00 -4.01 -7.58
N ALA A 377 -2.33 -4.48 -6.36
CA ALA A 377 -1.94 -3.85 -5.09
C ALA A 377 -0.63 -4.40 -4.50
N THR A 378 -0.02 -5.38 -5.16
CA THR A 378 1.20 -6.05 -4.68
C THR A 378 2.24 -6.14 -5.80
N GLY A 379 2.36 -7.27 -6.49
CA GLY A 379 3.39 -7.50 -7.51
C GLY A 379 3.35 -6.51 -8.68
N ASP A 380 2.16 -6.18 -9.20
CA ASP A 380 2.02 -5.22 -10.31
C ASP A 380 2.35 -3.80 -9.88
N ALA A 381 1.90 -3.37 -8.68
CA ALA A 381 2.28 -2.09 -8.11
C ALA A 381 3.80 -1.96 -7.98
N ALA A 382 4.45 -2.98 -7.42
CA ALA A 382 5.90 -3.01 -7.29
C ALA A 382 6.62 -2.97 -8.64
N ALA A 383 6.11 -3.69 -9.65
CA ALA A 383 6.66 -3.68 -11.00
C ALA A 383 6.50 -2.31 -11.66
N CYS A 384 5.32 -1.69 -11.54
CA CYS A 384 5.04 -0.36 -12.05
C CYS A 384 5.91 0.72 -11.40
N MET A 385 6.19 0.57 -10.11
CA MET A 385 7.03 1.53 -9.38
C MET A 385 8.53 1.18 -9.37
N GLN A 386 8.93 0.10 -10.10
CA GLN A 386 10.31 -0.39 -10.23
C GLN A 386 10.97 -0.78 -8.89
N VAL A 387 10.18 -1.28 -7.96
CA VAL A 387 10.64 -1.79 -6.65
C VAL A 387 10.40 -3.30 -6.49
N LYS A 388 10.11 -4.02 -7.58
CA LYS A 388 9.74 -5.44 -7.57
C LYS A 388 10.82 -6.39 -7.03
N ASP A 389 12.07 -5.97 -7.07
CA ASP A 389 13.19 -6.79 -6.58
C ASP A 389 13.26 -6.76 -5.04
N ASP A 390 12.59 -5.78 -4.43
CA ASP A 390 12.54 -5.58 -2.98
C ASP A 390 11.14 -5.77 -2.38
N LEU A 391 10.07 -5.46 -3.12
CA LEU A 391 8.70 -5.34 -2.58
C LEU A 391 7.64 -6.01 -3.47
N GLY A 392 6.44 -6.18 -2.91
CA GLY A 392 5.23 -6.60 -3.63
C GLY A 392 5.07 -8.09 -3.82
N THR A 393 6.08 -8.89 -3.51
CA THR A 393 6.01 -10.35 -3.55
C THR A 393 6.63 -10.98 -2.30
N LEU A 394 6.23 -12.20 -1.98
CA LEU A 394 6.87 -13.02 -0.97
C LEU A 394 7.82 -14.00 -1.66
N ALA A 395 9.00 -13.51 -2.01
CA ALA A 395 10.05 -14.27 -2.67
C ALA A 395 11.38 -14.10 -1.94
N ALA A 396 12.30 -15.06 -2.11
CA ALA A 396 13.62 -14.97 -1.48
C ALA A 396 14.33 -13.67 -1.91
N GLY A 397 14.79 -12.90 -0.93
CA GLY A 397 15.47 -11.63 -1.11
C GLY A 397 14.58 -10.40 -0.96
N THR A 398 13.25 -10.48 -1.12
CA THR A 398 12.35 -9.35 -0.90
C THR A 398 12.19 -9.03 0.59
N TRP A 399 11.76 -7.82 0.92
CA TRP A 399 11.40 -7.48 2.30
C TRP A 399 10.24 -8.34 2.80
N ALA A 400 10.31 -8.74 4.05
CA ALA A 400 9.23 -9.44 4.73
C ALA A 400 8.14 -8.43 5.17
N ASP A 401 7.51 -7.82 4.16
CA ASP A 401 6.40 -6.87 4.30
C ASP A 401 5.12 -7.61 3.91
N PHE A 402 4.30 -7.96 4.89
CA PHE A 402 3.10 -8.79 4.64
C PHE A 402 1.99 -8.55 5.65
N VAL A 403 0.80 -9.01 5.29
CA VAL A 403 -0.41 -8.98 6.13
C VAL A 403 -0.82 -10.42 6.42
N VAL A 404 -1.20 -10.67 7.67
CA VAL A 404 -1.82 -11.93 8.12
C VAL A 404 -3.32 -11.67 8.26
N LEU A 405 -4.13 -12.51 7.62
CA LEU A 405 -5.58 -12.42 7.57
C LEU A 405 -6.22 -13.67 8.17
N SER A 406 -7.35 -13.51 8.90
CA SER A 406 -8.13 -14.65 9.41
C SER A 406 -9.05 -15.30 8.39
N ALA A 407 -9.24 -14.67 7.20
CA ALA A 407 -10.04 -15.21 6.11
C ALA A 407 -9.31 -15.07 4.77
N ASN A 408 -9.67 -15.93 3.80
CA ASN A 408 -9.04 -15.93 2.48
C ASN A 408 -9.56 -14.79 1.59
N PRO A 409 -8.73 -13.81 1.20
CA PRO A 409 -9.16 -12.69 0.36
C PRO A 409 -9.44 -13.08 -1.10
N LEU A 410 -9.05 -14.28 -1.55
CA LEU A 410 -9.38 -14.79 -2.88
C LEU A 410 -10.84 -15.29 -2.97
N ASP A 411 -11.45 -15.66 -1.83
CA ASP A 411 -12.86 -16.08 -1.78
C ASP A 411 -13.80 -14.86 -1.78
N ASP A 412 -13.40 -13.80 -1.09
CA ASP A 412 -14.08 -12.51 -1.03
C ASP A 412 -13.05 -11.41 -0.77
N ILE A 413 -13.01 -10.37 -1.60
CA ILE A 413 -12.08 -9.25 -1.43
C ILE A 413 -12.27 -8.53 -0.10
N LEU A 414 -13.46 -8.54 0.49
CA LEU A 414 -13.73 -8.00 1.81
C LEU A 414 -12.89 -8.67 2.92
N ASN A 415 -12.41 -9.88 2.69
CA ASN A 415 -11.56 -10.61 3.62
C ASN A 415 -10.15 -9.97 3.76
N THR A 416 -9.75 -9.03 2.89
CA THR A 416 -8.56 -8.19 3.11
C THR A 416 -8.66 -7.35 4.38
N ARG A 417 -9.87 -7.14 4.90
CA ARG A 417 -10.15 -6.42 6.15
C ARG A 417 -10.00 -7.29 7.39
N SER A 418 -9.90 -8.63 7.25
CA SER A 418 -9.77 -9.58 8.35
C SER A 418 -8.33 -9.63 8.93
N ILE A 419 -7.75 -8.46 9.15
CA ILE A 419 -6.34 -8.27 9.53
C ILE A 419 -6.12 -8.72 10.98
N GLU A 420 -5.29 -9.75 11.16
CA GLU A 420 -4.79 -10.23 12.45
C GLU A 420 -3.47 -9.54 12.84
N SER A 421 -2.57 -9.38 11.87
CA SER A 421 -1.32 -8.65 12.06
C SER A 421 -0.76 -8.12 10.75
N VAL A 422 0.05 -7.07 10.85
CA VAL A 422 0.81 -6.49 9.73
C VAL A 422 2.27 -6.52 10.10
N TRP A 423 3.11 -6.85 9.15
CA TRP A 423 4.56 -6.98 9.31
C TRP A 423 5.27 -6.12 8.27
N VAL A 424 6.26 -5.34 8.72
CA VAL A 424 7.12 -4.52 7.85
C VAL A 424 8.58 -4.79 8.24
N ALA A 425 9.41 -5.11 7.26
CA ALA A 425 10.78 -5.56 7.50
C ALA A 425 10.87 -6.69 8.54
N GLY A 426 9.89 -7.62 8.53
CA GLY A 426 9.83 -8.72 9.50
C GLY A 426 9.50 -8.31 10.93
N ASN A 427 9.10 -7.04 11.18
CA ASN A 427 8.66 -6.54 12.47
C ASN A 427 7.13 -6.40 12.51
N PRO A 428 6.47 -6.77 13.61
CA PRO A 428 5.04 -6.53 13.74
C PRO A 428 4.78 -5.03 13.86
N VAL A 429 3.83 -4.53 13.08
CA VAL A 429 3.32 -3.17 13.24
C VAL A 429 2.52 -3.11 14.54
N THR A 430 3.02 -2.34 15.49
CA THR A 430 2.29 -2.13 16.75
C THR A 430 1.17 -1.13 16.50
N SER A 431 -0.05 -1.51 16.90
CA SER A 431 -1.15 -0.55 16.98
C SER A 431 -0.79 0.46 18.07
N GLY A 432 -0.13 1.56 17.68
CA GLY A 432 0.07 2.68 18.58
C GLY A 432 -1.30 3.17 19.08
N ASN A 433 -1.41 3.36 20.39
CA ASN A 433 -2.59 3.92 21.07
C ASN A 433 -2.85 5.36 20.60
#